data_cb650f5218f70a31070611687fc21f81
#
_entry.id   cb650f5218f70a31070611687fc21f81
#
_cell.length_a   1.000
_cell.length_b   1.000
_cell.length_c   1.000
_cell.angle_alpha   90.00
_cell.angle_beta   90.00
_cell.angle_gamma   90.00
#
_symmetry.space_group_name_H-M   'P 1'
#
loop_
_entity.id
_entity.type
_entity.pdbx_description
1 polymer ?
#
loop_
_entity_poly.entity_id
_entity_poly.type
_entity_poly.pdbx_seq_one_letter_code
_entity_poly.pdbx_strand_id
1 'polypeptide(L)'
;MIRFAIVAIVLVVAVGLNKLLSKRTVQAPTQASPSMPTQIDRKDFSEATKDWLVLAFTSSSCNTCADIERKAVVLESRSVAVDICEYTSHREMHKKYAIDAVPTLLIADAQGVVHKGFLGPASATDIWAALARVRDGQPDPHEGECS
;
A
#
# COMPACT_ATOMS: atom_id res chain seq x y z
N MET A 1 56.28 -21.58 24.60
CA MET A 1 55.66 -22.08 23.38
C MET A 1 54.19 -22.50 23.58
N ILE A 2 53.88 -23.30 24.64
CA ILE A 2 52.49 -23.73 24.93
C ILE A 2 51.49 -22.58 25.10
N ARG A 3 51.88 -21.45 25.72
CA ARG A 3 51.00 -20.29 25.94
C ARG A 3 50.56 -19.63 24.66
N PHE A 4 51.43 -19.55 23.65
CA PHE A 4 51.07 -18.99 22.35
C PHE A 4 50.14 -19.91 21.54
N ALA A 5 50.29 -21.23 21.68
CA ALA A 5 49.40 -22.19 21.05
C ALA A 5 47.97 -22.09 21.60
N ILE A 6 47.84 -21.94 22.94
CA ILE A 6 46.51 -21.77 23.58
C ILE A 6 45.83 -20.49 23.13
N VAL A 7 46.55 -19.37 23.06
CA VAL A 7 46.00 -18.08 22.57
C VAL A 7 45.52 -18.17 21.11
N ALA A 8 46.31 -18.84 20.27
CA ALA A 8 45.93 -19.04 18.87
C ALA A 8 44.66 -19.89 18.72
N ILE A 9 44.51 -20.94 19.49
CA ILE A 9 43.31 -21.79 19.48
C ILE A 9 42.08 -21.01 19.96
N VAL A 10 42.21 -20.23 21.03
CA VAL A 10 41.11 -19.43 21.58
C VAL A 10 40.65 -18.37 20.53
N LEU A 11 41.59 -17.73 19.85
CA LEU A 11 41.27 -16.77 18.77
C LEU A 11 40.55 -17.44 17.60
N VAL A 12 40.97 -18.59 17.14
CA VAL A 12 40.32 -19.33 16.05
C VAL A 12 38.91 -19.75 16.45
N VAL A 13 38.71 -20.23 17.68
CA VAL A 13 37.39 -20.61 18.20
C VAL A 13 36.50 -19.39 18.33
N ALA A 14 36.99 -18.27 18.84
CA ALA A 14 36.22 -17.04 18.98
C ALA A 14 35.78 -16.48 17.61
N VAL A 15 36.67 -16.48 16.60
CA VAL A 15 36.36 -16.06 15.25
C VAL A 15 35.36 -17.02 14.57
N GLY A 16 35.54 -18.32 14.77
CA GLY A 16 34.61 -19.35 14.28
C GLY A 16 33.21 -19.21 14.87
N LEU A 17 33.12 -18.99 16.17
CA LEU A 17 31.87 -18.81 16.88
C LEU A 17 31.18 -17.51 16.46
N ASN A 18 31.92 -16.42 16.28
CA ASN A 18 31.38 -15.16 15.82
C ASN A 18 30.83 -15.24 14.37
N LYS A 19 31.51 -15.94 13.47
CA LYS A 19 31.00 -16.21 12.12
C LYS A 19 29.76 -17.12 12.12
N LEU A 20 29.68 -18.11 13.03
CA LEU A 20 28.48 -18.95 13.14
C LEU A 20 27.28 -18.18 13.71
N LEU A 21 27.51 -17.29 14.67
CA LEU A 21 26.49 -16.44 15.29
C LEU A 21 26.04 -15.32 14.34
N SER A 22 26.96 -14.75 13.57
CA SER A 22 26.63 -13.72 12.55
C SER A 22 25.77 -14.25 11.40
N LYS A 23 25.78 -15.55 11.13
CA LYS A 23 24.87 -16.18 10.16
C LYS A 23 23.45 -16.36 10.68
N ARG A 24 23.19 -16.08 11.95
CA ARG A 24 21.87 -16.06 12.56
C ARG A 24 21.38 -14.62 12.82
N THR A 25 21.69 -13.68 11.92
CA THR A 25 20.84 -12.50 11.81
C THR A 25 19.48 -12.99 11.33
N VAL A 26 18.62 -13.31 12.28
CA VAL A 26 17.18 -13.36 12.04
C VAL A 26 16.85 -11.97 11.52
N GLN A 27 16.71 -11.82 10.19
CA GLN A 27 16.05 -10.66 9.66
C GLN A 27 14.73 -10.59 10.41
N ALA A 28 14.52 -9.50 11.13
CA ALA A 28 13.20 -9.20 11.65
C ALA A 28 12.24 -9.42 10.50
N PRO A 29 11.12 -10.16 10.68
CA PRO A 29 10.15 -10.30 9.62
C PRO A 29 9.82 -8.89 9.19
N THR A 30 10.28 -8.52 8.01
CA THR A 30 9.84 -7.31 7.35
C THR A 30 8.36 -7.56 7.15
N GLN A 31 7.52 -6.95 7.99
CA GLN A 31 6.09 -6.92 7.72
C GLN A 31 6.03 -6.34 6.32
N ALA A 32 5.59 -7.16 5.38
CA ALA A 32 5.34 -6.69 4.03
C ALA A 32 4.46 -5.45 4.20
N SER A 33 4.98 -4.29 3.83
CA SER A 33 4.15 -3.08 3.82
C SER A 33 2.93 -3.43 3.00
N PRO A 34 1.71 -3.15 3.48
CA PRO A 34 0.50 -3.47 2.73
C PRO A 34 0.67 -2.96 1.31
N SER A 35 0.73 -3.87 0.35
CA SER A 35 0.91 -3.51 -1.05
C SER A 35 -0.41 -3.03 -1.61
N MET A 36 -0.42 -1.86 -2.24
CA MET A 36 -1.56 -1.41 -3.01
C MET A 36 -1.46 -1.93 -4.44
N PRO A 37 -2.58 -2.34 -5.06
CA PRO A 37 -2.58 -2.74 -6.46
C PRO A 37 -2.19 -1.56 -7.36
N THR A 38 -1.37 -1.81 -8.36
CA THR A 38 -1.01 -0.83 -9.39
C THR A 38 -1.93 -0.87 -10.60
N GLN A 39 -2.76 -1.92 -10.69
CA GLN A 39 -3.68 -2.17 -11.78
C GLN A 39 -4.97 -2.78 -11.26
N ILE A 40 -6.12 -2.30 -11.75
CA ILE A 40 -7.44 -2.87 -11.51
C ILE A 40 -8.16 -3.11 -12.83
N ASP A 41 -9.18 -3.97 -12.84
CA ASP A 41 -10.06 -4.16 -14.00
C ASP A 41 -11.28 -3.25 -13.84
N ARG A 42 -11.43 -2.26 -14.74
CA ARG A 42 -12.54 -1.31 -14.70
C ARG A 42 -13.91 -1.99 -14.84
N LYS A 43 -13.96 -3.19 -15.40
CA LYS A 43 -15.20 -3.94 -15.58
C LYS A 43 -15.79 -4.50 -14.28
N ASP A 44 -14.98 -4.57 -13.23
CA ASP A 44 -15.43 -5.02 -11.92
C ASP A 44 -16.23 -3.92 -11.18
N PHE A 45 -16.19 -2.69 -11.68
CA PHE A 45 -16.71 -1.51 -11.01
C PHE A 45 -17.77 -0.80 -11.85
N SER A 46 -18.57 0.02 -11.18
CA SER A 46 -19.61 0.80 -11.83
C SER A 46 -19.02 1.83 -12.80
N GLU A 47 -19.83 2.25 -13.75
CA GLU A 47 -19.52 3.34 -14.68
C GLU A 47 -18.12 3.24 -15.33
N ALA A 48 -17.76 2.03 -15.79
CA ALA A 48 -16.45 1.72 -16.39
C ALA A 48 -16.06 2.62 -17.59
N THR A 49 -17.01 3.37 -18.13
CA THR A 49 -16.80 4.30 -19.25
C THR A 49 -16.34 5.70 -18.84
N LYS A 50 -16.40 6.03 -17.54
CA LYS A 50 -15.85 7.29 -17.03
C LYS A 50 -14.33 7.28 -17.06
N ASP A 51 -13.70 8.44 -17.25
CA ASP A 51 -12.25 8.58 -17.37
C ASP A 51 -11.50 8.19 -16.11
N TRP A 52 -12.10 8.42 -14.94
CA TRP A 52 -11.49 8.20 -13.64
C TRP A 52 -12.37 7.37 -12.71
N LEU A 53 -11.74 6.63 -11.83
CA LEU A 53 -12.38 5.91 -10.74
C LEU A 53 -11.69 6.25 -9.41
N VAL A 54 -12.48 6.64 -8.44
CA VAL A 54 -12.11 6.67 -7.02
C VAL A 54 -12.72 5.44 -6.37
N LEU A 55 -11.88 4.53 -5.92
CA LEU A 55 -12.28 3.24 -5.36
C LEU A 55 -11.87 3.17 -3.90
N ALA A 56 -12.82 2.99 -3.00
CA ALA A 56 -12.55 2.84 -1.58
C ALA A 56 -12.85 1.42 -1.09
N PHE A 57 -11.85 0.74 -0.57
CA PHE A 57 -12.00 -0.52 0.15
C PHE A 57 -12.17 -0.23 1.64
N THR A 58 -13.28 -0.72 2.19
CA THR A 58 -13.71 -0.38 3.55
C THR A 58 -14.19 -1.62 4.32
N SER A 59 -14.48 -1.45 5.61
CA SER A 59 -15.10 -2.46 6.44
C SER A 59 -15.99 -1.80 7.48
N SER A 60 -17.12 -2.41 7.77
CA SER A 60 -18.05 -1.96 8.80
C SER A 60 -17.46 -1.98 10.23
N SER A 61 -16.41 -2.77 10.46
CA SER A 61 -15.67 -2.80 11.73
C SER A 61 -14.56 -1.74 11.84
N CYS A 62 -14.34 -0.95 10.79
CA CYS A 62 -13.28 0.04 10.71
C CYS A 62 -13.81 1.44 11.09
N ASN A 63 -13.31 2.02 12.15
CA ASN A 63 -13.80 3.31 12.68
C ASN A 63 -13.55 4.50 11.73
N THR A 64 -12.53 4.44 10.89
CA THR A 64 -12.13 5.54 9.98
C THR A 64 -12.70 5.36 8.56
N CYS A 65 -13.25 4.18 8.25
CA CYS A 65 -13.75 3.88 6.91
C CYS A 65 -14.93 4.75 6.50
N ALA A 66 -15.91 4.96 7.39
CA ALA A 66 -17.07 5.82 7.12
C ALA A 66 -16.68 7.28 6.78
N ASP A 67 -15.56 7.75 7.31
CA ASP A 67 -15.04 9.08 7.00
C ASP A 67 -14.44 9.13 5.59
N ILE A 68 -13.69 8.10 5.19
CA ILE A 68 -13.14 7.96 3.83
C ILE A 68 -14.28 7.82 2.81
N GLU A 69 -15.32 7.04 3.09
CA GLU A 69 -16.48 6.89 2.23
C GLU A 69 -17.16 8.24 1.95
N ARG A 70 -17.44 9.03 3.00
CA ARG A 70 -18.02 10.37 2.83
C ARG A 70 -17.16 11.29 1.98
N LYS A 71 -15.82 11.22 2.13
CA LYS A 71 -14.87 12.03 1.36
C LYS A 71 -14.79 11.57 -0.09
N ALA A 72 -14.92 10.27 -0.35
CA ALA A 72 -14.89 9.71 -1.69
C ALA A 72 -16.16 10.06 -2.49
N VAL A 73 -17.34 9.86 -1.91
CA VAL A 73 -18.63 10.04 -2.60
C VAL A 73 -18.81 11.45 -3.19
N VAL A 74 -18.30 12.48 -2.53
CA VAL A 74 -18.42 13.87 -3.03
C VAL A 74 -17.53 14.15 -4.24
N LEU A 75 -16.64 13.24 -4.63
CA LEU A 75 -15.81 13.36 -5.83
C LEU A 75 -16.51 12.88 -7.10
N GLU A 76 -17.66 12.23 -6.95
CA GLU A 76 -18.41 11.77 -8.12
C GLU A 76 -18.76 12.92 -9.06
N SER A 77 -18.52 12.71 -10.35
CA SER A 77 -18.77 13.71 -11.38
C SER A 77 -19.01 13.04 -12.74
N ARG A 78 -19.16 13.83 -13.80
CA ARG A 78 -19.30 13.30 -15.17
C ARG A 78 -18.12 12.44 -15.61
N SER A 79 -16.91 12.77 -15.17
CA SER A 79 -15.66 12.08 -15.56
C SER A 79 -15.11 11.19 -14.47
N VAL A 80 -15.66 11.22 -13.26
CA VAL A 80 -15.19 10.45 -12.11
C VAL A 80 -16.29 9.51 -11.61
N ALA A 81 -16.05 8.22 -11.66
CA ALA A 81 -16.85 7.21 -10.96
C ALA A 81 -16.36 7.08 -9.50
N VAL A 82 -17.26 6.71 -8.60
CA VAL A 82 -16.91 6.39 -7.22
C VAL A 82 -17.54 5.06 -6.85
N ASP A 83 -16.72 4.13 -6.39
CA ASP A 83 -17.18 2.83 -5.87
C ASP A 83 -16.67 2.59 -4.46
N ILE A 84 -17.54 2.02 -3.63
CA ILE A 84 -17.24 1.62 -2.26
C ILE A 84 -17.32 0.09 -2.18
N CYS A 85 -16.19 -0.55 -1.93
CA CYS A 85 -16.08 -1.99 -1.72
C CYS A 85 -16.01 -2.30 -0.23
N GLU A 86 -17.17 -2.42 0.42
CA GLU A 86 -17.26 -2.86 1.81
C GLU A 86 -16.93 -4.37 1.89
N TYR A 87 -16.08 -4.74 2.85
CA TYR A 87 -15.50 -6.09 2.97
C TYR A 87 -16.54 -7.21 3.00
N THR A 88 -17.63 -7.05 3.74
CA THR A 88 -18.64 -8.11 3.91
C THR A 88 -19.37 -8.39 2.60
N SER A 89 -19.69 -7.33 1.85
CA SER A 89 -20.43 -7.40 0.59
C SER A 89 -19.53 -7.69 -0.62
N HIS A 90 -18.25 -7.30 -0.57
CA HIS A 90 -17.31 -7.37 -1.70
C HIS A 90 -16.02 -8.12 -1.36
N ARG A 91 -16.12 -9.20 -0.56
CA ARG A 91 -14.96 -9.98 -0.11
C ARG A 91 -14.08 -10.47 -1.27
N GLU A 92 -14.68 -10.86 -2.39
CA GLU A 92 -13.93 -11.33 -3.56
C GLU A 92 -13.11 -10.21 -4.20
N MET A 93 -13.57 -8.96 -4.16
CA MET A 93 -12.81 -7.80 -4.63
C MET A 93 -11.60 -7.53 -3.75
N HIS A 94 -11.76 -7.57 -2.42
CA HIS A 94 -10.64 -7.46 -1.48
C HIS A 94 -9.58 -8.54 -1.75
N LYS A 95 -10.02 -9.79 -1.97
CA LYS A 95 -9.12 -10.90 -2.28
C LYS A 95 -8.46 -10.74 -3.66
N LYS A 96 -9.24 -10.39 -4.70
CA LYS A 96 -8.75 -10.21 -6.08
C LYS A 96 -7.64 -9.17 -6.15
N TYR A 97 -7.80 -8.08 -5.44
CA TYR A 97 -6.85 -6.96 -5.44
C TYR A 97 -5.86 -6.98 -4.28
N ALA A 98 -5.81 -8.09 -3.52
CA ALA A 98 -4.89 -8.29 -2.39
C ALA A 98 -4.93 -7.13 -1.37
N ILE A 99 -6.15 -6.68 -1.01
CA ILE A 99 -6.35 -5.61 -0.05
C ILE A 99 -6.26 -6.18 1.36
N ASP A 100 -5.13 -5.94 2.01
CA ASP A 100 -4.80 -6.48 3.34
C ASP A 100 -5.14 -5.50 4.48
N ALA A 101 -5.40 -4.24 4.16
CA ALA A 101 -5.72 -3.22 5.16
C ALA A 101 -6.81 -2.26 4.66
N VAL A 102 -7.63 -1.76 5.59
CA VAL A 102 -8.69 -0.79 5.32
C VAL A 102 -8.62 0.38 6.32
N PRO A 103 -9.00 1.59 5.91
CA PRO A 103 -9.43 1.95 4.57
C PRO A 103 -8.26 1.99 3.58
N THR A 104 -8.49 1.54 2.35
CA THR A 104 -7.60 1.77 1.21
C THR A 104 -8.39 2.51 0.14
N LEU A 105 -7.90 3.66 -0.31
CA LEU A 105 -8.52 4.44 -1.38
C LEU A 105 -7.56 4.50 -2.55
N LEU A 106 -8.05 4.19 -3.75
CA LEU A 106 -7.30 4.18 -5.00
C LEU A 106 -7.91 5.19 -5.98
N ILE A 107 -7.04 5.83 -6.76
CA ILE A 107 -7.43 6.68 -7.89
C ILE A 107 -6.85 6.04 -9.15
N ALA A 108 -7.73 5.59 -10.05
CA ALA A 108 -7.36 4.90 -11.27
C ALA A 108 -7.95 5.59 -12.51
N ASP A 109 -7.29 5.41 -13.65
CA ASP A 109 -7.76 5.90 -14.94
C ASP A 109 -8.75 4.95 -15.63
N ALA A 110 -9.16 5.29 -16.86
CA ALA A 110 -10.07 4.49 -17.69
C ALA A 110 -9.49 3.11 -18.05
N GLN A 111 -8.17 2.95 -18.07
CA GLN A 111 -7.48 1.68 -18.31
C GLN A 111 -7.30 0.86 -17.03
N GLY A 112 -7.66 1.43 -15.88
CA GLY A 112 -7.52 0.79 -14.57
C GLY A 112 -6.12 0.90 -13.98
N VAL A 113 -5.25 1.73 -14.56
CA VAL A 113 -3.93 2.03 -13.96
C VAL A 113 -4.15 2.87 -12.71
N VAL A 114 -3.60 2.42 -11.59
CA VAL A 114 -3.68 3.13 -10.31
C VAL A 114 -2.57 4.17 -10.26
N HIS A 115 -2.95 5.43 -10.28
CA HIS A 115 -2.02 6.57 -10.24
C HIS A 115 -1.71 7.03 -8.82
N LYS A 116 -2.66 6.86 -7.90
CA LYS A 116 -2.49 7.23 -6.49
C LYS A 116 -3.29 6.31 -5.59
N GLY A 117 -2.70 5.98 -4.45
CA GLY A 117 -3.37 5.25 -3.37
C GLY A 117 -3.14 5.90 -2.02
N PHE A 118 -4.10 5.72 -1.13
CA PHE A 118 -4.04 6.11 0.27
C PHE A 118 -4.34 4.89 1.12
N LEU A 119 -3.48 4.62 2.08
CA LEU A 119 -3.66 3.56 3.06
C LEU A 119 -3.92 4.18 4.43
N GLY A 120 -5.04 3.82 5.03
CA GLY A 120 -5.48 4.42 6.29
C GLY A 120 -6.21 5.76 6.10
N PRO A 121 -6.37 6.54 7.19
CA PRO A 121 -7.07 7.82 7.13
C PRO A 121 -6.34 8.83 6.24
N ALA A 122 -7.09 9.52 5.40
CA ALA A 122 -6.59 10.61 4.56
C ALA A 122 -7.49 11.84 4.69
N SER A 123 -6.92 13.04 4.53
CA SER A 123 -7.70 14.26 4.54
C SER A 123 -8.46 14.45 3.22
N ALA A 124 -9.59 15.14 3.25
CA ALA A 124 -10.33 15.49 2.02
C ALA A 124 -9.45 16.29 1.06
N THR A 125 -8.66 17.21 1.58
CA THR A 125 -7.74 18.03 0.79
C THR A 125 -6.72 17.18 0.04
N ASP A 126 -6.13 16.17 0.71
CA ASP A 126 -5.13 15.31 0.09
C ASP A 126 -5.74 14.46 -1.03
N ILE A 127 -6.92 13.88 -0.79
CA ILE A 127 -7.63 13.06 -1.79
C ILE A 127 -8.00 13.92 -3.00
N TRP A 128 -8.56 15.11 -2.78
CA TRP A 128 -9.00 16.00 -3.85
C TRP A 128 -7.82 16.56 -4.64
N ALA A 129 -6.75 16.96 -3.94
CA ALA A 129 -5.53 17.42 -4.57
C ALA A 129 -4.87 16.32 -5.40
N ALA A 130 -4.87 15.07 -4.91
CA ALA A 130 -4.35 13.94 -5.66
C ALA A 130 -5.16 13.68 -6.93
N LEU A 131 -6.49 13.65 -6.84
CA LEU A 131 -7.36 13.49 -8.02
C LEU A 131 -7.14 14.61 -9.05
N ALA A 132 -7.04 15.87 -8.60
CA ALA A 132 -6.77 17.00 -9.49
C ALA A 132 -5.42 16.82 -10.21
N ARG A 133 -4.35 16.49 -9.47
CA ARG A 133 -3.01 16.30 -10.07
C ARG A 133 -2.98 15.18 -11.10
N VAL A 134 -3.54 14.02 -10.80
CA VAL A 134 -3.53 12.90 -11.74
C VAL A 134 -4.34 13.21 -12.99
N ARG A 135 -5.44 13.97 -12.88
CA ARG A 135 -6.21 14.45 -14.03
C ARG A 135 -5.44 15.43 -14.89
N ASP A 136 -4.62 16.28 -14.26
CA ASP A 136 -3.79 17.27 -14.94
C ASP A 136 -2.46 16.73 -15.43
N GLY A 137 -2.18 15.42 -15.21
CA GLY A 137 -0.92 14.75 -15.57
C GLY A 137 0.29 15.27 -14.79
N GLN A 138 0.08 15.79 -13.59
CA GLN A 138 1.15 16.32 -12.75
C GLN A 138 1.76 15.20 -11.87
N PRO A 139 3.11 15.13 -11.75
CA PRO A 139 3.76 14.14 -10.87
C PRO A 139 3.42 14.40 -9.41
N ASP A 140 3.45 13.32 -8.60
CA ASP A 140 3.29 13.43 -7.15
C ASP A 140 4.53 14.13 -6.54
N PRO A 141 4.35 15.20 -5.76
CA PRO A 141 5.48 15.91 -5.13
C PRO A 141 6.27 15.04 -4.15
N HIS A 142 5.74 13.89 -3.73
CA HIS A 142 6.40 12.97 -2.80
C HIS A 142 7.08 11.76 -3.47
N GLU A 143 7.01 11.59 -4.79
CA GLU A 143 7.72 10.52 -5.50
C GLU A 143 9.24 10.77 -5.66
N GLY A 144 9.73 11.95 -5.30
CA GLY A 144 11.13 12.36 -5.45
C GLY A 144 12.02 12.25 -4.20
N GLU A 145 11.51 11.86 -3.04
CA GLU A 145 12.21 12.00 -1.75
C GLU A 145 12.74 10.69 -1.13
N CYS A 146 12.87 9.62 -1.91
CA CYS A 146 13.56 8.41 -1.48
C CYS A 146 14.80 8.16 -2.36
N SER A 147 15.87 8.93 -2.12
CA SER A 147 17.23 8.59 -2.57
C SER A 147 18.18 8.64 -1.40
#